data_ecd11293127f5fa650f1f4016728dfb5
#
_entry.id   ecd11293127f5fa650f1f4016728dfb5
#
_cell.length_a   1.000
_cell.length_b   1.000
_cell.length_c   1.000
_cell.angle_alpha   90.00
_cell.angle_beta   90.00
_cell.angle_gamma   90.00
#
_symmetry.space_group_name_H-M   'P 1'
#
loop_
_entity.id
_entity.type
_entity.pdbx_description
1 polymer ?
#
loop_
_entity_poly.entity_id
_entity_poly.type
_entity_poly.pdbx_seq_one_letter_code
_entity_poly.pdbx_strand_id
1 'polypeptide(L)'
;MDCFVSVTTSLVFFILLYGVARVSYSIWLKPKSQERLLKRQGISGRAYKLLVGDMKQFIKQITEAWSKPINLCHHIVPRVDPFTLDNVQKYGKISYCWTGTRPRLIIQDPEMMEEVLANKQGHFQKPPLNPQILILSRGISTLEGEQWSKRRKMINPAFHLEKLKGMVPIFSVSCGQMIEQWKERASLQSSCEIDVWPELQKLTADAISRTAFGSSYEEGKKIFQLQKELISLTLEAMQSIYIPGFRFIPTKKNQRRKKLNKEITSMLRNVIQRKEHAMKTEQARANDLLGMLLQHNNQFAVLENTNGAEGKMTIEDVIEECKQFYLAGQETAASLLTWTIIVLALHPEWQEKAREEVLQVCGKELEFEAINHLKIVTMILYEVLRLYPPVIAIYQHTNKEAQIKEISVPAGVDLTLPILLVNHDPGLWGEDAEEFKPERFSQGVSKASKDQLAFFAFSWGPRACIGKNFAMIEAKVALAMILQHFSFKLSPSYSHAPYTVMTLQPQHGAQIILHQI
;
A
#
# COMPACT_ATOMS: atom_id res chain seq x y z
N MET A 1 35.04 -52.92 9.75
CA MET A 1 34.15 -52.02 10.52
C MET A 1 34.79 -50.65 10.74
N ASP A 2 36.04 -50.60 11.10
CA ASP A 2 36.79 -49.37 11.42
C ASP A 2 36.96 -48.40 10.20
N CYS A 3 37.17 -48.95 9.01
CA CYS A 3 37.30 -48.12 7.80
C CYS A 3 35.98 -47.40 7.45
N PHE A 4 34.83 -48.04 7.63
CA PHE A 4 33.50 -47.47 7.37
C PHE A 4 33.17 -46.39 8.40
N VAL A 5 33.49 -46.62 9.65
CA VAL A 5 33.32 -45.63 10.74
C VAL A 5 34.21 -44.39 10.50
N SER A 6 35.46 -44.60 10.07
CA SER A 6 36.40 -43.51 9.78
C SER A 6 35.93 -42.68 8.59
N VAL A 7 35.41 -43.28 7.51
CA VAL A 7 34.89 -42.57 6.35
C VAL A 7 33.62 -41.77 6.72
N THR A 8 32.70 -42.35 7.50
CA THR A 8 31.48 -41.67 7.94
C THR A 8 31.79 -40.47 8.86
N THR A 9 32.71 -40.64 9.80
CA THR A 9 33.12 -39.50 10.68
C THR A 9 33.79 -38.39 9.91
N SER A 10 34.66 -38.71 8.94
CA SER A 10 35.29 -37.71 8.10
C SER A 10 34.25 -36.98 7.24
N LEU A 11 33.28 -37.68 6.66
CA LEU A 11 32.19 -37.07 5.88
C LEU A 11 31.36 -36.09 6.74
N VAL A 12 30.95 -36.52 7.94
CA VAL A 12 30.22 -35.67 8.89
C VAL A 12 31.06 -34.44 9.25
N PHE A 13 32.34 -34.57 9.52
CA PHE A 13 33.23 -33.46 9.80
C PHE A 13 33.30 -32.45 8.65
N PHE A 14 33.46 -32.92 7.41
CA PHE A 14 33.45 -32.04 6.22
C PHE A 14 32.11 -31.35 6.00
N ILE A 15 30.97 -32.02 6.23
CA ILE A 15 29.64 -31.42 6.15
C ILE A 15 29.48 -30.30 7.22
N LEU A 16 29.93 -30.57 8.44
CA LEU A 16 29.89 -29.56 9.52
C LEU A 16 30.82 -28.38 9.21
N LEU A 17 32.05 -28.62 8.74
CA LEU A 17 33.00 -27.59 8.35
C LEU A 17 32.44 -26.73 7.20
N TYR A 18 31.87 -27.35 6.18
CA TYR A 18 31.21 -26.67 5.08
C TYR A 18 30.02 -25.84 5.58
N GLY A 19 29.21 -26.39 6.49
CA GLY A 19 28.09 -25.69 7.11
C GLY A 19 28.55 -24.43 7.86
N VAL A 20 29.60 -24.56 8.70
CA VAL A 20 30.20 -23.44 9.44
C VAL A 20 30.76 -22.40 8.49
N ALA A 21 31.51 -22.81 7.47
CA ALA A 21 32.08 -21.90 6.47
C ALA A 21 30.99 -21.13 5.71
N ARG A 22 29.93 -21.84 5.29
CA ARG A 22 28.78 -21.24 4.57
C ARG A 22 28.01 -20.26 5.45
N VAL A 23 27.79 -20.60 6.71
CA VAL A 23 27.15 -19.70 7.68
C VAL A 23 28.01 -18.49 7.94
N SER A 24 29.31 -18.66 8.21
CA SER A 24 30.26 -17.56 8.42
C SER A 24 30.35 -16.64 7.20
N TYR A 25 30.37 -17.21 5.99
CA TYR A 25 30.31 -16.43 4.75
C TYR A 25 29.03 -15.59 4.68
N SER A 26 27.87 -16.22 4.92
CA SER A 26 26.56 -15.57 4.78
C SER A 26 26.33 -14.46 5.81
N ILE A 27 26.78 -14.66 7.07
CA ILE A 27 26.48 -13.72 8.16
C ILE A 27 27.58 -12.67 8.38
N TRP A 28 28.79 -12.86 7.83
CA TRP A 28 29.90 -11.94 8.06
C TRP A 28 30.61 -11.50 6.79
N LEU A 29 31.15 -12.43 6.00
CA LEU A 29 32.01 -12.08 4.85
C LEU A 29 31.24 -11.37 3.76
N LYS A 30 30.06 -11.90 3.36
CA LYS A 30 29.23 -11.31 2.33
C LYS A 30 28.73 -9.91 2.71
N PRO A 31 28.14 -9.67 3.89
CA PRO A 31 27.74 -8.32 4.30
C PRO A 31 28.92 -7.34 4.32
N LYS A 32 30.08 -7.75 4.85
CA LYS A 32 31.29 -6.91 4.87
C LYS A 32 31.85 -6.60 3.48
N SER A 33 31.75 -7.54 2.56
CA SER A 33 32.13 -7.32 1.17
C SER A 33 31.22 -6.30 0.49
N GLN A 34 29.90 -6.43 0.68
CA GLN A 34 28.90 -5.48 0.15
C GLN A 34 29.08 -4.09 0.78
N GLU A 35 29.35 -3.99 2.09
CA GLU A 35 29.65 -2.72 2.75
C GLU A 35 30.87 -2.02 2.09
N ARG A 36 31.96 -2.77 1.85
CA ARG A 36 33.17 -2.22 1.22
C ARG A 36 32.89 -1.74 -0.21
N LEU A 37 32.07 -2.47 -0.95
CA LEU A 37 31.72 -2.13 -2.34
C LEU A 37 30.91 -0.84 -2.40
N LEU A 38 29.90 -0.67 -1.54
CA LEU A 38 29.14 0.56 -1.46
C LEU A 38 30.02 1.76 -1.04
N LYS A 39 30.89 1.57 -0.03
CA LYS A 39 31.83 2.61 0.41
C LYS A 39 32.82 3.04 -0.66
N ARG A 40 33.31 2.11 -1.50
CA ARG A 40 34.21 2.44 -2.61
C ARG A 40 33.57 3.34 -3.67
N GLN A 41 32.25 3.32 -3.77
CA GLN A 41 31.46 4.19 -4.65
C GLN A 41 31.07 5.52 -4.00
N GLY A 42 31.64 5.84 -2.82
CA GLY A 42 31.33 7.07 -2.09
C GLY A 42 30.00 7.05 -1.32
N ILE A 43 29.29 5.91 -1.32
CA ILE A 43 28.01 5.82 -0.61
C ILE A 43 28.28 5.62 0.90
N SER A 44 27.77 6.53 1.70
CA SER A 44 27.88 6.49 3.17
C SER A 44 26.69 5.76 3.78
N GLY A 45 26.87 5.21 4.97
CA GLY A 45 25.78 4.53 5.67
C GLY A 45 26.20 3.91 7.00
N ARG A 46 25.30 3.18 7.62
CA ARG A 46 25.50 2.54 8.91
C ARG A 46 26.42 1.34 8.80
N ALA A 47 27.34 1.19 9.78
CA ALA A 47 28.19 0.02 9.85
C ALA A 47 27.39 -1.26 10.11
N TYR A 48 27.76 -2.35 9.45
CA TYR A 48 27.11 -3.64 9.65
C TYR A 48 27.24 -4.14 11.08
N LYS A 49 26.13 -4.52 11.68
CA LYS A 49 26.02 -5.18 12.99
C LYS A 49 25.59 -6.63 12.80
N LEU A 50 26.34 -7.56 13.36
CA LEU A 50 26.19 -9.00 13.17
C LEU A 50 24.74 -9.46 13.38
N LEU A 51 24.18 -10.18 12.40
CA LEU A 51 22.85 -10.78 12.35
C LEU A 51 21.67 -9.80 12.43
N VAL A 52 21.74 -8.80 13.28
CA VAL A 52 20.59 -7.93 13.62
C VAL A 52 20.49 -6.73 12.69
N GLY A 53 21.63 -6.32 12.11
CA GLY A 53 21.69 -5.06 11.36
C GLY A 53 21.24 -3.88 12.21
N ASP A 54 20.39 -3.03 11.66
CA ASP A 54 19.86 -1.84 12.33
C ASP A 54 18.45 -2.04 12.92
N MET A 55 17.90 -3.27 12.92
CA MET A 55 16.52 -3.55 13.35
C MET A 55 16.20 -3.05 14.76
N LYS A 56 17.14 -3.20 15.71
CA LYS A 56 16.92 -2.70 17.09
C LYS A 56 16.75 -1.19 17.11
N GLN A 57 17.57 -0.46 16.36
CA GLN A 57 17.49 1.00 16.28
C GLN A 57 16.23 1.46 15.55
N PHE A 58 15.87 0.79 14.47
CA PHE A 58 14.62 1.03 13.75
C PHE A 58 13.41 0.91 14.67
N ILE A 59 13.29 -0.21 15.40
CA ILE A 59 12.17 -0.44 16.34
C ILE A 59 12.18 0.62 17.44
N LYS A 60 13.35 0.93 18.02
CA LYS A 60 13.47 1.93 19.09
C LYS A 60 12.97 3.30 18.62
N GLN A 61 13.46 3.80 17.47
CA GLN A 61 13.10 5.12 16.95
C GLN A 61 11.61 5.23 16.61
N ILE A 62 11.03 4.18 16.00
CA ILE A 62 9.60 4.13 15.72
C ILE A 62 8.78 4.12 17.01
N THR A 63 9.14 3.29 18.00
CA THR A 63 8.42 3.21 19.25
C THR A 63 8.46 4.55 20.01
N GLU A 64 9.62 5.20 20.04
CA GLU A 64 9.77 6.53 20.63
C GLU A 64 8.94 7.59 19.89
N ALA A 65 8.99 7.62 18.56
CA ALA A 65 8.22 8.56 17.74
C ALA A 65 6.70 8.38 17.91
N TRP A 66 6.23 7.13 17.98
CA TRP A 66 4.79 6.84 18.09
C TRP A 66 4.25 6.92 19.52
N SER A 67 5.10 7.12 20.53
CA SER A 67 4.68 7.19 21.93
C SER A 67 3.92 8.47 22.28
N LYS A 68 4.06 9.54 21.48
CA LYS A 68 3.44 10.85 21.73
C LYS A 68 2.83 11.41 20.44
N PRO A 69 1.68 12.09 20.51
CA PRO A 69 1.17 12.87 19.39
C PRO A 69 2.12 14.03 19.06
N ILE A 70 1.92 14.64 17.90
CA ILE A 70 2.64 15.86 17.48
C ILE A 70 1.69 17.06 17.45
N ASN A 71 2.24 18.26 17.32
CA ASN A 71 1.46 19.46 17.08
C ASN A 71 0.66 19.34 15.77
N LEU A 72 -0.41 20.12 15.67
CA LEU A 72 -1.21 20.22 14.44
C LEU A 72 -0.38 20.93 13.35
N CYS A 73 0.39 20.17 12.62
CA CYS A 73 1.21 20.62 11.50
C CYS A 73 1.40 19.52 10.49
N HIS A 74 1.84 19.86 9.28
CA HIS A 74 2.11 18.87 8.24
C HIS A 74 3.52 18.28 8.29
N HIS A 75 4.38 18.70 9.22
CA HIS A 75 5.72 18.15 9.41
C HIS A 75 5.69 16.77 10.09
N ILE A 76 5.23 15.77 9.33
CA ILE A 76 4.96 14.43 9.86
C ILE A 76 6.12 13.44 9.71
N VAL A 77 7.12 13.74 8.87
CA VAL A 77 8.23 12.82 8.55
C VAL A 77 8.95 12.30 9.79
N PRO A 78 9.31 13.15 10.81
CA PRO A 78 10.02 12.68 12.00
C PRO A 78 9.23 11.69 12.85
N ARG A 79 7.89 11.74 12.74
CA ARG A 79 7.02 10.81 13.47
C ARG A 79 6.78 9.53 12.68
N VAL A 80 6.57 9.65 11.37
CA VAL A 80 6.12 8.52 10.53
C VAL A 80 7.29 7.62 10.14
N ASP A 81 8.43 8.20 9.74
CA ASP A 81 9.63 7.45 9.33
C ASP A 81 10.92 8.06 9.89
N PRO A 82 11.06 8.07 11.23
CA PRO A 82 12.22 8.67 11.91
C PRO A 82 13.55 8.00 11.54
N PHE A 83 13.53 6.71 11.26
CA PHE A 83 14.73 5.95 10.96
C PHE A 83 15.32 6.30 9.59
N THR A 84 14.48 6.38 8.56
CA THR A 84 14.91 6.77 7.21
C THR A 84 15.37 8.24 7.21
N LEU A 85 14.63 9.12 7.89
CA LEU A 85 15.01 10.52 8.06
C LEU A 85 16.39 10.66 8.71
N ASP A 86 16.63 10.03 9.86
CA ASP A 86 17.92 10.06 10.56
C ASP A 86 19.06 9.52 9.68
N ASN A 87 18.78 8.49 8.87
CA ASN A 87 19.76 7.93 7.96
C ASN A 87 20.14 8.93 6.85
N VAL A 88 19.14 9.56 6.22
CA VAL A 88 19.34 10.55 5.16
C VAL A 88 20.03 11.80 5.68
N GLN A 89 19.64 12.30 6.85
CA GLN A 89 20.29 13.47 7.47
C GLN A 89 21.76 13.22 7.81
N LYS A 90 22.12 12.00 8.25
CA LYS A 90 23.50 11.67 8.64
C LYS A 90 24.40 11.29 7.46
N TYR A 91 23.86 10.62 6.47
CA TYR A 91 24.66 9.97 5.43
C TYR A 91 24.35 10.44 4.02
N GLY A 92 23.35 11.33 3.86
CA GLY A 92 22.92 11.88 2.58
C GLY A 92 21.73 11.16 1.95
N LYS A 93 21.19 11.77 0.89
CA LYS A 93 20.00 11.31 0.15
C LYS A 93 20.16 9.91 -0.45
N ILE A 94 21.40 9.53 -0.76
CA ILE A 94 21.77 8.18 -1.20
C ILE A 94 22.66 7.58 -0.11
N SER A 95 22.12 6.62 0.62
CA SER A 95 22.78 6.08 1.81
C SER A 95 22.34 4.64 2.05
N TYR A 96 23.04 3.91 2.92
CA TYR A 96 22.64 2.53 3.22
C TYR A 96 22.49 2.28 4.73
N CYS A 97 21.66 1.28 5.03
CA CYS A 97 21.46 0.70 6.35
C CYS A 97 21.35 -0.84 6.22
N TRP A 98 21.03 -1.53 7.30
CA TRP A 98 21.05 -3.00 7.34
C TRP A 98 19.74 -3.58 7.87
N THR A 99 19.14 -4.45 7.08
CA THR A 99 18.02 -5.29 7.51
C THR A 99 18.52 -6.71 7.75
N GLY A 100 18.81 -7.04 8.99
CA GLY A 100 19.52 -8.27 9.32
C GLY A 100 20.90 -8.29 8.64
N THR A 101 21.15 -9.30 7.80
CA THR A 101 22.41 -9.46 7.04
C THR A 101 22.38 -8.81 5.65
N ARG A 102 21.25 -8.21 5.22
CA ARG A 102 21.10 -7.61 3.90
C ARG A 102 21.30 -6.11 3.96
N PRO A 103 22.15 -5.54 3.10
CA PRO A 103 22.22 -4.10 2.95
C PRO A 103 20.95 -3.58 2.30
N ARG A 104 20.53 -2.40 2.72
CA ARG A 104 19.39 -1.68 2.19
C ARG A 104 19.85 -0.29 1.78
N LEU A 105 19.81 -0.01 0.48
CA LEU A 105 20.12 1.28 -0.08
C LEU A 105 18.87 2.16 -0.04
N ILE A 106 18.97 3.36 0.54
CA ILE A 106 17.95 4.39 0.56
C ILE A 106 18.26 5.34 -0.59
N ILE A 107 17.28 5.62 -1.43
CA ILE A 107 17.43 6.47 -2.62
C ILE A 107 16.34 7.56 -2.55
N GLN A 108 16.71 8.77 -2.10
CA GLN A 108 15.85 9.95 -2.08
C GLN A 108 16.19 10.88 -3.26
N ASP A 109 16.33 10.31 -4.45
CA ASP A 109 16.57 11.03 -5.71
C ASP A 109 15.50 10.63 -6.73
N PRO A 110 14.64 11.56 -7.21
CA PRO A 110 13.51 11.23 -8.08
C PRO A 110 13.89 10.54 -9.37
N GLU A 111 14.98 10.96 -10.03
CA GLU A 111 15.39 10.36 -11.30
C GLU A 111 15.92 8.93 -11.12
N MET A 112 16.68 8.67 -10.03
CA MET A 112 17.12 7.31 -9.68
C MET A 112 15.92 6.44 -9.27
N MET A 113 14.93 7.01 -8.56
CA MET A 113 13.70 6.30 -8.23
C MET A 113 12.91 5.93 -9.48
N GLU A 114 12.80 6.83 -10.45
CA GLU A 114 12.18 6.55 -11.75
C GLU A 114 12.89 5.40 -12.47
N GLU A 115 14.22 5.45 -12.55
CA GLU A 115 15.02 4.40 -13.20
C GLU A 115 14.78 3.02 -12.57
N VAL A 116 14.80 2.95 -11.24
CA VAL A 116 14.51 1.71 -10.50
C VAL A 116 13.08 1.23 -10.76
N LEU A 117 12.10 2.12 -10.77
CA LEU A 117 10.68 1.77 -10.97
C LEU A 117 10.34 1.46 -12.43
N ALA A 118 11.01 2.11 -13.40
CA ALA A 118 10.89 1.77 -14.82
C ALA A 118 11.41 0.36 -15.11
N ASN A 119 12.44 -0.08 -14.39
CA ASN A 119 12.98 -1.45 -14.39
C ASN A 119 13.20 -2.02 -15.81
N LYS A 120 13.71 -1.22 -16.73
CA LYS A 120 13.86 -1.57 -18.15
C LYS A 120 14.66 -2.86 -18.38
N GLN A 121 15.64 -3.15 -17.51
CA GLN A 121 16.49 -4.34 -17.59
C GLN A 121 15.95 -5.54 -16.81
N GLY A 122 14.88 -5.38 -16.02
CA GLY A 122 14.32 -6.46 -15.20
C GLY A 122 15.19 -6.90 -14.02
N HIS A 123 16.10 -6.05 -13.56
CA HIS A 123 17.03 -6.37 -12.47
C HIS A 123 16.44 -6.12 -11.07
N PHE A 124 15.35 -5.37 -11.00
CA PHE A 124 14.68 -5.04 -9.74
C PHE A 124 13.41 -5.87 -9.57
N GLN A 125 13.25 -6.46 -8.40
CA GLN A 125 12.10 -7.27 -8.02
C GLN A 125 11.59 -6.84 -6.65
N LYS A 126 10.46 -7.35 -6.22
CA LYS A 126 10.03 -7.21 -4.83
C LYS A 126 11.05 -7.86 -3.89
N PRO A 127 11.31 -7.27 -2.70
CA PRO A 127 12.19 -7.91 -1.72
C PRO A 127 11.69 -9.31 -1.40
N PRO A 128 12.61 -10.26 -1.13
CA PRO A 128 12.21 -11.59 -0.66
C PRO A 128 11.36 -11.45 0.61
N LEU A 129 10.05 -11.67 0.46
CA LEU A 129 9.09 -11.50 1.52
C LEU A 129 9.20 -12.62 2.56
N ASN A 130 9.08 -12.25 3.83
CA ASN A 130 8.87 -13.22 4.88
C ASN A 130 7.62 -14.06 4.53
N PRO A 131 7.71 -15.40 4.56
CA PRO A 131 6.57 -16.28 4.28
C PRO A 131 5.32 -16.01 5.12
N GLN A 132 5.46 -15.33 6.26
CA GLN A 132 4.33 -14.91 7.08
C GLN A 132 3.58 -13.71 6.47
N ILE A 133 4.25 -12.87 5.68
CA ILE A 133 3.61 -11.77 4.95
C ILE A 133 2.81 -12.32 3.77
N LEU A 134 3.33 -13.35 3.09
CA LEU A 134 2.64 -14.01 1.97
C LEU A 134 1.31 -14.65 2.34
N ILE A 135 0.99 -14.78 3.64
CA ILE A 135 -0.34 -15.19 4.09
C ILE A 135 -1.39 -14.11 3.81
N LEU A 136 -1.01 -12.84 3.81
CA LEU A 136 -1.96 -11.73 3.54
C LEU A 136 -2.49 -11.80 2.12
N SER A 137 -1.60 -11.96 1.15
CA SER A 137 -1.95 -12.15 -0.26
C SER A 137 -0.74 -12.64 -1.06
N ARG A 138 -1.01 -13.43 -2.10
CA ARG A 138 -0.08 -13.83 -3.17
C ARG A 138 -0.55 -13.34 -4.54
N GLY A 139 -1.32 -12.26 -4.57
CA GLY A 139 -1.85 -11.66 -5.79
C GLY A 139 -0.81 -10.84 -6.55
N ILE A 140 -1.29 -10.04 -7.50
CA ILE A 140 -0.48 -9.26 -8.46
C ILE A 140 0.63 -8.42 -7.84
N SER A 141 0.48 -7.97 -6.58
CA SER A 141 1.49 -7.16 -5.90
C SER A 141 2.76 -7.93 -5.52
N THR A 142 2.70 -9.26 -5.45
CA THR A 142 3.80 -10.14 -5.03
C THR A 142 4.36 -10.98 -6.17
N LEU A 143 3.68 -11.03 -7.32
CA LEU A 143 4.12 -11.76 -8.50
C LEU A 143 5.26 -11.00 -9.22
N GLU A 144 6.13 -11.76 -9.92
CA GLU A 144 7.26 -11.23 -10.68
C GLU A 144 7.30 -11.78 -12.11
N GLY A 145 8.07 -11.12 -12.98
CA GLY A 145 8.35 -11.57 -14.34
C GLY A 145 7.11 -11.82 -15.19
N GLU A 146 7.10 -12.94 -15.88
CA GLU A 146 6.03 -13.32 -16.81
C GLU A 146 4.68 -13.55 -16.11
N GLN A 147 4.69 -14.16 -14.91
CA GLN A 147 3.49 -14.37 -14.12
C GLN A 147 2.80 -13.05 -13.78
N TRP A 148 3.58 -12.05 -13.35
CA TRP A 148 3.06 -10.70 -13.11
C TRP A 148 2.51 -10.08 -14.41
N SER A 149 3.24 -10.15 -15.51
CA SER A 149 2.83 -9.55 -16.78
C SER A 149 1.51 -10.14 -17.31
N LYS A 150 1.38 -11.46 -17.28
CA LYS A 150 0.15 -12.16 -17.64
C LYS A 150 -1.01 -11.71 -16.75
N ARG A 151 -0.80 -11.69 -15.42
CA ARG A 151 -1.81 -11.30 -14.45
C ARG A 151 -2.24 -9.83 -14.62
N ARG A 152 -1.27 -8.93 -14.84
CA ARG A 152 -1.53 -7.51 -15.09
C ARG A 152 -2.41 -7.29 -16.32
N LYS A 153 -2.14 -7.99 -17.42
CA LYS A 153 -2.94 -7.95 -18.65
C LYS A 153 -4.39 -8.39 -18.43
N MET A 154 -4.60 -9.45 -17.62
CA MET A 154 -5.93 -9.97 -17.29
C MET A 154 -6.76 -8.97 -16.47
N ILE A 155 -6.11 -8.25 -15.54
CA ILE A 155 -6.79 -7.38 -14.58
C ILE A 155 -7.01 -5.97 -15.15
N ASN A 156 -6.10 -5.46 -15.98
CA ASN A 156 -6.17 -4.09 -16.54
C ASN A 156 -7.54 -3.69 -17.08
N PRO A 157 -8.27 -4.54 -17.85
CA PRO A 157 -9.57 -4.16 -18.43
C PRO A 157 -10.63 -3.77 -17.40
N ALA A 158 -10.55 -4.31 -16.16
CA ALA A 158 -11.48 -3.96 -15.08
C ALA A 158 -11.33 -2.50 -14.61
N PHE A 159 -10.17 -1.88 -14.87
CA PHE A 159 -9.83 -0.51 -14.48
C PHE A 159 -9.82 0.46 -15.67
N HIS A 160 -10.33 0.06 -16.84
CA HIS A 160 -10.51 0.96 -17.97
C HIS A 160 -11.60 1.98 -17.68
N LEU A 161 -11.46 3.19 -18.25
CA LEU A 161 -12.32 4.34 -17.97
C LEU A 161 -13.81 4.03 -18.15
N GLU A 162 -14.19 3.30 -19.19
CA GLU A 162 -15.59 2.91 -19.45
C GLU A 162 -16.18 2.05 -18.32
N LYS A 163 -15.38 1.20 -17.70
CA LYS A 163 -15.83 0.44 -16.51
C LYS A 163 -15.94 1.33 -15.29
N LEU A 164 -15.00 2.25 -15.11
CA LEU A 164 -15.01 3.19 -13.99
C LEU A 164 -16.18 4.16 -14.05
N LYS A 165 -16.61 4.59 -15.24
CA LYS A 165 -17.85 5.37 -15.40
C LYS A 165 -19.05 4.67 -14.77
N GLY A 166 -19.22 3.38 -15.05
CA GLY A 166 -20.29 2.56 -14.48
C GLY A 166 -20.21 2.35 -12.97
N MET A 167 -19.07 2.69 -12.32
CA MET A 167 -18.90 2.54 -10.88
C MET A 167 -19.33 3.79 -10.08
N VAL A 168 -19.46 4.97 -10.71
CA VAL A 168 -19.86 6.21 -10.03
C VAL A 168 -21.19 6.07 -9.28
N PRO A 169 -22.27 5.52 -9.87
CA PRO A 169 -23.50 5.29 -9.14
C PRO A 169 -23.32 4.35 -7.93
N ILE A 170 -22.43 3.37 -8.03
CA ILE A 170 -22.13 2.43 -6.94
C ILE A 170 -21.44 3.16 -5.79
N PHE A 171 -20.45 4.02 -6.08
CA PHE A 171 -19.81 4.86 -5.07
C PHE A 171 -20.81 5.80 -4.39
N SER A 172 -21.72 6.40 -5.19
CA SER A 172 -22.79 7.27 -4.67
C SER A 172 -23.72 6.54 -3.72
N VAL A 173 -24.09 5.28 -4.02
CA VAL A 173 -24.91 4.45 -3.12
C VAL A 173 -24.20 4.17 -1.80
N SER A 174 -22.91 3.75 -1.86
CA SER A 174 -22.12 3.47 -0.65
C SER A 174 -21.94 4.72 0.20
N CYS A 175 -21.66 5.87 -0.44
CA CYS A 175 -21.51 7.14 0.27
C CYS A 175 -22.83 7.65 0.84
N GLY A 176 -23.93 7.53 0.10
CA GLY A 176 -25.26 7.92 0.53
C GLY A 176 -25.70 7.21 1.82
N GLN A 177 -25.40 5.90 1.93
CA GLN A 177 -25.68 5.15 3.16
C GLN A 177 -24.92 5.71 4.38
N MET A 178 -23.65 6.09 4.21
CA MET A 178 -22.86 6.73 5.28
C MET A 178 -23.44 8.11 5.63
N ILE A 179 -23.77 8.92 4.63
CA ILE A 179 -24.32 10.27 4.83
C ILE A 179 -25.65 10.24 5.58
N GLU A 180 -26.55 9.32 5.25
CA GLU A 180 -27.83 9.20 5.98
C GLU A 180 -27.57 8.83 7.45
N GLN A 181 -26.65 7.92 7.74
CA GLN A 181 -26.28 7.62 9.14
C GLN A 181 -25.70 8.85 9.86
N TRP A 182 -24.92 9.67 9.16
CA TRP A 182 -24.37 10.90 9.74
C TRP A 182 -25.45 11.96 9.96
N LYS A 183 -26.42 12.10 9.04
CA LYS A 183 -27.60 12.98 9.22
C LYS A 183 -28.44 12.57 10.42
N GLU A 184 -28.72 11.28 10.58
CA GLU A 184 -29.44 10.76 11.74
C GLU A 184 -28.76 11.13 13.07
N ARG A 185 -27.44 11.01 13.13
CA ARG A 185 -26.66 11.40 14.32
C ARG A 185 -26.64 12.93 14.52
N ALA A 186 -26.54 13.72 13.46
CA ALA A 186 -26.53 15.17 13.53
C ALA A 186 -27.90 15.77 13.85
N SER A 187 -29.01 15.13 13.44
CA SER A 187 -30.38 15.61 13.71
C SER A 187 -30.74 15.61 15.19
N LEU A 188 -30.06 14.81 16.03
CA LEU A 188 -30.29 14.74 17.47
C LEU A 188 -29.70 15.95 18.23
N GLN A 189 -28.67 16.60 17.65
CA GLN A 189 -27.98 17.73 18.26
C GLN A 189 -27.37 18.57 17.14
N SER A 190 -27.82 19.72 16.76
CA SER A 190 -27.37 20.61 15.68
C SER A 190 -25.89 20.43 15.19
N SER A 191 -25.08 19.66 15.89
CA SER A 191 -23.73 19.19 15.54
C SER A 191 -23.43 17.86 16.23
N CYS A 192 -22.64 16.98 15.61
CA CYS A 192 -22.20 15.74 16.24
C CYS A 192 -20.69 15.52 16.09
N GLU A 193 -20.08 15.00 17.14
CA GLU A 193 -18.70 14.53 17.09
C GLU A 193 -18.67 13.08 16.59
N ILE A 194 -17.84 12.82 15.58
CA ILE A 194 -17.63 11.47 15.05
C ILE A 194 -16.14 11.19 14.82
N ASP A 195 -15.75 9.93 14.97
CA ASP A 195 -14.47 9.43 14.44
C ASP A 195 -14.71 8.96 13.00
N VAL A 196 -14.19 9.73 12.03
CA VAL A 196 -14.39 9.41 10.59
C VAL A 196 -13.53 8.26 10.10
N TRP A 197 -12.46 7.87 10.80
CA TRP A 197 -11.59 6.79 10.33
C TRP A 197 -12.33 5.46 10.14
N PRO A 198 -13.03 4.91 11.14
CA PRO A 198 -13.79 3.67 10.95
C PRO A 198 -14.96 3.81 9.96
N GLU A 199 -15.56 4.99 9.83
CA GLU A 199 -16.66 5.21 8.90
C GLU A 199 -16.17 5.19 7.45
N LEU A 200 -15.04 5.87 7.17
CA LEU A 200 -14.42 5.85 5.85
C LEU A 200 -13.83 4.47 5.49
N GLN A 201 -13.36 3.71 6.48
CA GLN A 201 -13.00 2.29 6.28
C GLN A 201 -14.20 1.44 5.83
N LYS A 202 -15.39 1.68 6.41
CA LYS A 202 -16.62 0.98 5.99
C LYS A 202 -17.05 1.42 4.58
N LEU A 203 -17.00 2.72 4.29
CA LEU A 203 -17.33 3.27 2.99
C LEU A 203 -16.50 2.62 1.89
N THR A 204 -15.18 2.66 2.02
CA THR A 204 -14.27 2.12 1.00
C THR A 204 -14.33 0.59 0.91
N ALA A 205 -14.62 -0.09 2.03
CA ALA A 205 -14.88 -1.52 2.05
C ALA A 205 -16.17 -1.88 1.28
N ASP A 206 -17.24 -1.11 1.42
CA ASP A 206 -18.48 -1.31 0.67
C ASP A 206 -18.28 -1.01 -0.82
N ALA A 207 -17.59 0.09 -1.14
CA ALA A 207 -17.27 0.47 -2.51
C ALA A 207 -16.50 -0.62 -3.26
N ILE A 208 -15.41 -1.13 -2.68
CA ILE A 208 -14.63 -2.20 -3.33
C ILE A 208 -15.41 -3.54 -3.38
N SER A 209 -16.23 -3.84 -2.36
CA SER A 209 -17.06 -5.06 -2.37
C SER A 209 -18.05 -5.05 -3.53
N ARG A 210 -18.75 -3.93 -3.72
CA ARG A 210 -19.75 -3.79 -4.80
C ARG A 210 -19.10 -3.74 -6.18
N THR A 211 -18.04 -2.96 -6.34
CA THR A 211 -17.43 -2.71 -7.66
C THR A 211 -16.55 -3.85 -8.15
N ALA A 212 -15.82 -4.51 -7.26
CA ALA A 212 -14.91 -5.59 -7.64
C ALA A 212 -15.53 -6.98 -7.55
N PHE A 213 -16.52 -7.19 -6.67
CA PHE A 213 -17.05 -8.53 -6.36
C PHE A 213 -18.57 -8.64 -6.52
N GLY A 214 -19.27 -7.54 -6.77
CA GLY A 214 -20.74 -7.51 -6.88
C GLY A 214 -21.45 -7.88 -5.57
N SER A 215 -20.80 -7.66 -4.41
CA SER A 215 -21.32 -7.95 -3.07
C SER A 215 -21.36 -6.68 -2.22
N SER A 216 -22.15 -6.67 -1.14
CA SER A 216 -22.19 -5.55 -0.21
C SER A 216 -21.15 -5.67 0.92
N TYR A 217 -20.90 -4.55 1.64
CA TYR A 217 -20.07 -4.57 2.85
C TYR A 217 -20.54 -5.60 3.89
N GLU A 218 -21.85 -5.70 4.12
CA GLU A 218 -22.38 -6.64 5.12
C GLU A 218 -22.05 -8.10 4.79
N GLU A 219 -22.05 -8.45 3.51
CA GLU A 219 -21.59 -9.78 3.05
C GLU A 219 -20.06 -9.95 3.21
N GLY A 220 -19.28 -8.90 2.94
CA GLY A 220 -17.81 -8.87 3.06
C GLY A 220 -17.29 -8.55 4.45
N LYS A 221 -18.12 -8.01 5.37
CA LYS A 221 -17.73 -7.47 6.68
C LYS A 221 -16.85 -8.43 7.50
N LYS A 222 -17.21 -9.70 7.51
CA LYS A 222 -16.40 -10.71 8.21
C LYS A 222 -15.02 -10.91 7.59
N ILE A 223 -14.91 -10.82 6.28
CA ILE A 223 -13.64 -10.92 5.57
C ILE A 223 -12.72 -9.77 5.99
N PHE A 224 -13.21 -8.52 5.99
CA PHE A 224 -12.44 -7.34 6.43
C PHE A 224 -11.99 -7.45 7.88
N GLN A 225 -12.89 -7.89 8.79
CA GLN A 225 -12.53 -8.10 10.20
C GLN A 225 -11.42 -9.12 10.37
N LEU A 226 -11.51 -10.27 9.67
CA LEU A 226 -10.49 -11.30 9.71
C LEU A 226 -9.18 -10.85 9.08
N GLN A 227 -9.23 -10.08 7.98
CA GLN A 227 -8.04 -9.51 7.36
C GLN A 227 -7.36 -8.50 8.30
N LYS A 228 -8.09 -7.61 8.96
CA LYS A 228 -7.54 -6.64 9.92
C LYS A 228 -6.79 -7.34 11.06
N GLU A 229 -7.35 -8.41 11.62
CA GLU A 229 -6.68 -9.22 12.64
C GLU A 229 -5.43 -9.92 12.08
N LEU A 230 -5.54 -10.47 10.86
CA LEU A 230 -4.42 -11.15 10.21
C LEU A 230 -3.26 -10.18 9.91
N ILE A 231 -3.56 -8.94 9.47
CA ILE A 231 -2.59 -7.87 9.27
C ILE A 231 -1.86 -7.57 10.56
N SER A 232 -2.59 -7.30 11.65
CA SER A 232 -2.00 -6.99 12.96
C SER A 232 -1.02 -8.08 13.43
N LEU A 233 -1.43 -9.35 13.36
CA LEU A 233 -0.56 -10.48 13.72
C LEU A 233 0.64 -10.63 12.79
N THR A 234 0.51 -10.26 11.52
CA THR A 234 1.60 -10.35 10.53
C THR A 234 2.62 -9.23 10.75
N LEU A 235 2.17 -8.01 11.00
CA LEU A 235 3.05 -6.87 11.29
C LEU A 235 3.86 -7.10 12.57
N GLU A 236 3.24 -7.64 13.61
CA GLU A 236 3.94 -8.04 14.82
C GLU A 236 5.06 -9.06 14.54
N ALA A 237 4.82 -9.99 13.61
CA ALA A 237 5.84 -10.94 13.18
C ALA A 237 6.97 -10.30 12.35
N MET A 238 6.69 -9.22 11.62
CA MET A 238 7.71 -8.48 10.87
C MET A 238 8.66 -7.68 11.77
N GLN A 239 8.20 -7.26 12.93
CA GLN A 239 9.03 -6.59 13.93
C GLN A 239 9.99 -7.54 14.65
N SER A 240 9.86 -8.85 14.45
CA SER A 240 10.75 -9.87 14.99
C SER A 240 11.75 -10.37 13.93
N ILE A 241 12.92 -10.87 14.39
CA ILE A 241 13.88 -11.52 13.48
C ILE A 241 13.25 -12.80 12.93
N TYR A 242 13.15 -12.90 11.61
CA TYR A 242 12.66 -14.13 11.00
C TYR A 242 13.68 -15.25 11.14
N ILE A 243 13.31 -16.28 11.87
CA ILE A 243 14.09 -17.53 11.98
C ILE A 243 13.48 -18.54 10.98
N PRO A 244 14.26 -19.01 9.98
CA PRO A 244 13.79 -20.05 9.05
C PRO A 244 13.24 -21.26 9.81
N GLY A 245 12.05 -21.74 9.39
CA GLY A 245 11.38 -22.86 10.07
C GLY A 245 10.46 -22.48 11.23
N PHE A 246 10.63 -21.32 11.86
CA PHE A 246 9.80 -20.89 13.00
C PHE A 246 8.30 -20.81 12.68
N ARG A 247 7.93 -20.54 11.42
CA ARG A 247 6.53 -20.55 10.94
C ARG A 247 5.81 -21.88 11.11
N PHE A 248 6.57 -22.98 11.19
CA PHE A 248 6.01 -24.34 11.34
C PHE A 248 5.78 -24.70 12.81
N ILE A 249 6.43 -23.99 13.75
CA ILE A 249 6.22 -24.20 15.19
C ILE A 249 4.79 -23.78 15.53
N PRO A 250 4.00 -24.64 16.20
CA PRO A 250 2.59 -24.40 16.48
C PRO A 250 2.39 -23.44 17.66
N THR A 251 2.97 -22.24 17.61
CA THR A 251 2.68 -21.19 18.59
C THR A 251 1.23 -20.72 18.46
N LYS A 252 0.62 -20.20 19.54
CA LYS A 252 -0.74 -19.65 19.52
C LYS A 252 -0.94 -18.65 18.36
N LYS A 253 0.05 -17.76 18.13
CA LYS A 253 0.01 -16.76 17.04
C LYS A 253 0.09 -17.41 15.65
N ASN A 254 0.95 -18.42 15.45
CA ASN A 254 1.05 -19.13 14.17
C ASN A 254 -0.23 -19.92 13.87
N GLN A 255 -0.81 -20.58 14.89
CA GLN A 255 -2.09 -21.28 14.73
C GLN A 255 -3.22 -20.29 14.41
N ARG A 256 -3.28 -19.12 15.10
CA ARG A 256 -4.29 -18.11 14.83
C ARG A 256 -4.18 -17.57 13.40
N ARG A 257 -2.98 -17.21 12.92
CA ARG A 257 -2.76 -16.79 11.52
C ARG A 257 -3.24 -17.83 10.51
N LYS A 258 -2.91 -19.11 10.72
CA LYS A 258 -3.36 -20.21 9.84
C LYS A 258 -4.90 -20.34 9.86
N LYS A 259 -5.52 -20.23 11.03
CA LYS A 259 -6.98 -20.30 11.18
C LYS A 259 -7.66 -19.15 10.44
N LEU A 260 -7.20 -17.90 10.66
CA LEU A 260 -7.73 -16.71 9.98
C LEU A 260 -7.62 -16.84 8.46
N ASN A 261 -6.44 -17.24 7.95
CA ASN A 261 -6.26 -17.44 6.51
C ASN A 261 -7.19 -18.51 5.94
N LYS A 262 -7.41 -19.63 6.66
CA LYS A 262 -8.34 -20.68 6.24
C LYS A 262 -9.78 -20.17 6.19
N GLU A 263 -10.21 -19.40 7.19
CA GLU A 263 -11.55 -18.81 7.25
C GLU A 263 -11.76 -17.81 6.09
N ILE A 264 -10.83 -16.87 5.87
CA ILE A 264 -10.88 -15.92 4.75
C ILE A 264 -10.95 -16.67 3.40
N THR A 265 -10.08 -17.65 3.20
CA THR A 265 -10.04 -18.45 1.97
C THR A 265 -11.36 -19.19 1.73
N SER A 266 -11.96 -19.77 2.77
CA SER A 266 -13.26 -20.45 2.68
C SER A 266 -14.38 -19.48 2.29
N MET A 267 -14.43 -18.31 2.92
CA MET A 267 -15.44 -17.29 2.61
C MET A 267 -15.31 -16.77 1.18
N LEU A 268 -14.09 -16.46 0.73
CA LEU A 268 -13.84 -16.03 -0.65
C LEU A 268 -14.21 -17.12 -1.67
N ARG A 269 -13.92 -18.38 -1.37
CA ARG A 269 -14.33 -19.51 -2.22
C ARG A 269 -15.86 -19.55 -2.39
N ASN A 270 -16.61 -19.32 -1.32
CA ASN A 270 -18.07 -19.25 -1.41
C ASN A 270 -18.55 -18.07 -2.26
N VAL A 271 -17.92 -16.90 -2.14
CA VAL A 271 -18.22 -15.73 -3.00
C VAL A 271 -17.98 -16.06 -4.47
N ILE A 272 -16.84 -16.66 -4.77
CA ILE A 272 -16.47 -17.07 -6.14
C ILE A 272 -17.46 -18.08 -6.71
N GLN A 273 -17.80 -19.13 -5.96
CA GLN A 273 -18.75 -20.16 -6.38
C GLN A 273 -20.15 -19.60 -6.66
N ARG A 274 -20.64 -18.70 -5.79
CA ARG A 274 -21.92 -18.00 -6.03
C ARG A 274 -21.88 -17.18 -7.32
N LYS A 275 -20.78 -16.45 -7.56
CA LYS A 275 -20.60 -15.65 -8.78
C LYS A 275 -20.55 -16.52 -10.03
N GLU A 276 -19.79 -17.61 -10.00
CA GLU A 276 -19.75 -18.58 -11.11
C GLU A 276 -21.12 -19.17 -11.42
N HIS A 277 -21.89 -19.52 -10.39
CA HIS A 277 -23.25 -20.06 -10.56
C HIS A 277 -24.17 -18.99 -11.20
N ALA A 278 -24.16 -17.77 -10.67
CA ALA A 278 -24.95 -16.67 -11.20
C ALA A 278 -24.60 -16.31 -12.67
N MET A 279 -23.32 -16.42 -13.04
CA MET A 279 -22.90 -16.22 -14.43
C MET A 279 -23.36 -17.36 -15.36
N LYS A 280 -23.37 -18.61 -14.89
CA LYS A 280 -23.87 -19.77 -15.66
C LYS A 280 -25.38 -19.73 -15.88
N THR A 281 -26.13 -19.15 -14.96
CA THR A 281 -27.61 -19.02 -15.03
C THR A 281 -28.03 -17.69 -15.66
N GLU A 282 -27.13 -16.94 -16.28
CA GLU A 282 -27.35 -15.62 -16.91
C GLU A 282 -27.92 -14.55 -15.96
N GLN A 283 -27.92 -14.82 -14.65
CA GLN A 283 -28.38 -13.89 -13.62
C GLN A 283 -27.35 -12.79 -13.29
N ALA A 284 -26.10 -12.95 -13.70
CA ALA A 284 -25.02 -11.98 -13.51
C ALA A 284 -24.17 -11.83 -14.77
N ARG A 285 -23.78 -10.58 -15.06
CA ARG A 285 -22.82 -10.27 -16.14
C ARG A 285 -21.40 -10.19 -15.57
N ALA A 286 -20.39 -10.43 -16.41
CA ALA A 286 -18.98 -10.25 -16.07
C ALA A 286 -18.56 -8.75 -16.10
N ASN A 287 -19.28 -7.89 -15.39
CA ASN A 287 -19.04 -6.44 -15.42
C ASN A 287 -18.10 -5.95 -14.32
N ASP A 288 -17.90 -6.75 -13.26
CA ASP A 288 -16.99 -6.50 -12.17
C ASP A 288 -15.67 -7.30 -12.32
N LEU A 289 -14.69 -6.98 -11.50
CA LEU A 289 -13.36 -7.60 -11.55
C LEU A 289 -13.43 -9.13 -11.43
N LEU A 290 -14.19 -9.64 -10.45
CA LEU A 290 -14.31 -11.09 -10.24
C LEU A 290 -14.94 -11.78 -11.45
N GLY A 291 -16.03 -11.21 -11.99
CA GLY A 291 -16.68 -11.74 -13.17
C GLY A 291 -15.76 -11.78 -14.40
N MET A 292 -14.93 -10.75 -14.58
CA MET A 292 -13.94 -10.72 -15.67
C MET A 292 -12.84 -11.76 -15.49
N LEU A 293 -12.33 -11.96 -14.28
CA LEU A 293 -11.35 -13.01 -13.99
C LEU A 293 -11.93 -14.40 -14.26
N LEU A 294 -13.17 -14.66 -13.87
CA LEU A 294 -13.86 -15.91 -14.11
C LEU A 294 -14.19 -16.14 -15.61
N GLN A 295 -14.63 -15.10 -16.31
CA GLN A 295 -14.89 -15.16 -17.76
C GLN A 295 -13.62 -15.50 -18.53
N HIS A 296 -12.51 -14.84 -18.20
CA HIS A 296 -11.21 -15.12 -18.81
C HIS A 296 -10.81 -16.59 -18.61
N ASN A 297 -10.97 -17.11 -17.40
CA ASN A 297 -10.70 -18.52 -17.11
C ASN A 297 -11.56 -19.48 -17.93
N ASN A 298 -12.85 -19.16 -18.14
CA ASN A 298 -13.76 -19.99 -18.93
C ASN A 298 -13.42 -19.96 -20.42
N GLN A 299 -13.00 -18.81 -20.97
CA GLN A 299 -12.56 -18.69 -22.36
C GLN A 299 -11.33 -19.55 -22.64
N PHE A 300 -10.36 -19.58 -21.74
CA PHE A 300 -9.19 -20.46 -21.86
C PHE A 300 -9.57 -21.97 -21.77
N ALA A 301 -10.54 -22.34 -20.96
CA ALA A 301 -11.00 -23.73 -20.86
C ALA A 301 -11.65 -24.23 -22.18
N VAL A 302 -12.29 -23.33 -22.94
CA VAL A 302 -12.90 -23.68 -24.26
C VAL A 302 -11.83 -23.79 -25.37
N LEU A 303 -10.76 -22.99 -25.29
CA LEU A 303 -9.65 -23.02 -26.24
C LEU A 303 -8.65 -24.17 -26.00
N GLU A 304 -8.64 -24.75 -24.81
CA GLU A 304 -7.74 -25.85 -24.40
C GLU A 304 -7.98 -27.19 -25.13
N ASN A 305 -9.04 -27.34 -25.93
CA ASN A 305 -9.14 -28.49 -26.84
C ASN A 305 -8.07 -28.51 -27.95
N THR A 306 -7.19 -27.49 -28.01
CA THR A 306 -6.23 -27.34 -29.10
C THR A 306 -4.75 -27.22 -28.70
N ASN A 307 -4.31 -26.83 -27.52
CA ASN A 307 -2.88 -26.87 -27.09
C ASN A 307 -2.65 -26.25 -25.71
N GLY A 308 -2.29 -27.04 -24.70
CA GLY A 308 -1.43 -26.68 -23.55
C GLY A 308 -1.92 -25.63 -22.55
N ALA A 309 -2.02 -26.02 -21.28
CA ALA A 309 -2.53 -25.29 -20.10
C ALA A 309 -1.74 -24.03 -19.65
N GLU A 310 -1.02 -23.34 -20.51
CA GLU A 310 -0.24 -22.15 -20.13
C GLU A 310 -1.10 -20.87 -20.14
N GLY A 311 -1.67 -20.51 -18.99
CA GLY A 311 -2.34 -19.21 -18.82
C GLY A 311 -3.57 -19.20 -17.93
N LYS A 312 -4.13 -20.36 -17.57
CA LYS A 312 -5.29 -20.47 -16.71
C LYS A 312 -4.94 -20.16 -15.24
N MET A 313 -5.75 -19.32 -14.61
CA MET A 313 -5.68 -19.12 -13.16
C MET A 313 -6.35 -20.28 -12.43
N THR A 314 -5.73 -20.79 -11.38
CA THR A 314 -6.40 -21.69 -10.46
C THR A 314 -7.43 -20.92 -9.62
N ILE A 315 -8.38 -21.64 -9.01
CA ILE A 315 -9.32 -21.02 -8.06
C ILE A 315 -8.57 -20.37 -6.87
N GLU A 316 -7.45 -20.94 -6.47
CA GLU A 316 -6.54 -20.41 -5.46
C GLU A 316 -5.93 -19.07 -5.90
N ASP A 317 -5.52 -18.93 -7.16
CA ASP A 317 -5.02 -17.67 -7.72
C ASP A 317 -6.10 -16.59 -7.70
N VAL A 318 -7.34 -16.93 -8.06
CA VAL A 318 -8.48 -16.00 -7.99
C VAL A 318 -8.72 -15.56 -6.54
N ILE A 319 -8.67 -16.47 -5.58
CA ILE A 319 -8.81 -16.16 -4.15
C ILE A 319 -7.69 -15.19 -3.69
N GLU A 320 -6.45 -15.43 -4.13
CA GLU A 320 -5.32 -14.57 -3.74
C GLU A 320 -5.45 -13.15 -4.35
N GLU A 321 -5.96 -13.04 -5.59
CA GLU A 321 -6.31 -11.73 -6.14
C GLU A 321 -7.46 -11.05 -5.37
N CYS A 322 -8.50 -11.80 -5.00
CA CYS A 322 -9.58 -11.26 -4.18
C CYS A 322 -9.04 -10.70 -2.85
N LYS A 323 -8.20 -11.45 -2.12
CA LYS A 323 -7.54 -10.95 -0.90
C LYS A 323 -6.80 -9.65 -1.14
N GLN A 324 -6.04 -9.58 -2.25
CA GLN A 324 -5.27 -8.41 -2.63
C GLN A 324 -6.15 -7.19 -2.85
N PHE A 325 -7.23 -7.33 -3.61
CA PHE A 325 -8.12 -6.21 -3.95
C PHE A 325 -8.96 -5.75 -2.78
N TYR A 326 -9.43 -6.66 -1.92
CA TYR A 326 -10.08 -6.29 -0.66
C TYR A 326 -9.17 -5.43 0.21
N LEU A 327 -7.89 -5.81 0.35
CA LEU A 327 -6.92 -5.08 1.16
C LEU A 327 -6.53 -3.75 0.51
N ALA A 328 -6.11 -3.77 -0.76
CA ALA A 328 -5.55 -2.60 -1.44
C ALA A 328 -6.62 -1.52 -1.69
N GLY A 329 -7.85 -1.91 -2.09
CA GLY A 329 -8.92 -0.98 -2.40
C GLY A 329 -9.50 -0.29 -1.16
N GLN A 330 -9.59 -1.00 -0.05
CA GLN A 330 -10.12 -0.44 1.19
C GLN A 330 -9.13 0.50 1.89
N GLU A 331 -7.96 -0.01 2.28
CA GLU A 331 -7.05 0.67 3.21
C GLU A 331 -6.47 1.97 2.63
N THR A 332 -6.11 1.98 1.35
CA THR A 332 -5.48 3.15 0.73
C THR A 332 -6.47 4.29 0.50
N ALA A 333 -7.67 3.99 0.02
CA ALA A 333 -8.72 4.99 -0.21
C ALA A 333 -9.25 5.56 1.12
N ALA A 334 -9.44 4.71 2.15
CA ALA A 334 -9.80 5.17 3.48
C ALA A 334 -8.75 6.11 4.09
N SER A 335 -7.46 5.79 3.92
CA SER A 335 -6.35 6.66 4.34
C SER A 335 -6.41 8.02 3.65
N LEU A 336 -6.52 8.05 2.30
CA LEU A 336 -6.64 9.28 1.53
C LEU A 336 -7.80 10.14 2.00
N LEU A 337 -9.00 9.57 2.08
CA LEU A 337 -10.20 10.30 2.51
C LEU A 337 -10.09 10.83 3.94
N THR A 338 -9.56 10.02 4.86
CA THR A 338 -9.41 10.43 6.25
C THR A 338 -8.47 11.63 6.39
N TRP A 339 -7.31 11.58 5.75
CA TRP A 339 -6.38 12.70 5.77
C TRP A 339 -6.93 13.91 5.03
N THR A 340 -7.73 13.71 3.97
CA THR A 340 -8.43 14.82 3.29
C THR A 340 -9.39 15.53 4.22
N ILE A 341 -10.21 14.80 4.99
CA ILE A 341 -11.13 15.39 5.96
C ILE A 341 -10.37 16.12 7.08
N ILE A 342 -9.31 15.51 7.64
CA ILE A 342 -8.48 16.16 8.67
C ILE A 342 -7.86 17.45 8.14
N VAL A 343 -7.26 17.42 6.96
CA VAL A 343 -6.59 18.59 6.36
C VAL A 343 -7.61 19.69 6.02
N LEU A 344 -8.76 19.35 5.45
CA LEU A 344 -9.81 20.33 5.18
C LEU A 344 -10.45 20.91 6.46
N ALA A 345 -10.44 20.16 7.55
CA ALA A 345 -10.87 20.68 8.86
C ALA A 345 -9.84 21.67 9.47
N LEU A 346 -8.56 21.54 9.07
CA LEU A 346 -7.50 22.52 9.43
C LEU A 346 -7.50 23.75 8.52
N HIS A 347 -8.03 23.63 7.29
CA HIS A 347 -8.03 24.64 6.24
C HIS A 347 -9.46 24.95 5.76
N PRO A 348 -10.28 25.63 6.59
CA PRO A 348 -11.70 25.89 6.29
C PRO A 348 -11.90 26.69 4.98
N GLU A 349 -10.96 27.53 4.59
CA GLU A 349 -10.97 28.27 3.33
C GLU A 349 -10.94 27.35 2.11
N TRP A 350 -10.21 26.23 2.18
CA TRP A 350 -10.16 25.21 1.13
C TRP A 350 -11.38 24.31 1.15
N GLN A 351 -11.92 24.06 2.33
CA GLN A 351 -13.18 23.32 2.47
C GLN A 351 -14.32 24.08 1.79
N GLU A 352 -14.39 25.42 1.98
CA GLU A 352 -15.42 26.27 1.38
C GLU A 352 -15.25 26.36 -0.14
N LYS A 353 -14.04 26.66 -0.65
CA LYS A 353 -13.76 26.66 -2.09
C LYS A 353 -14.16 25.33 -2.76
N ALA A 354 -13.86 24.20 -2.13
CA ALA A 354 -14.23 22.89 -2.66
C ALA A 354 -15.76 22.68 -2.64
N ARG A 355 -16.45 23.16 -1.60
CA ARG A 355 -17.91 23.11 -1.51
C ARG A 355 -18.56 23.94 -2.62
N GLU A 356 -18.11 25.18 -2.82
CA GLU A 356 -18.59 26.05 -3.89
C GLU A 356 -18.43 25.39 -5.25
N GLU A 357 -17.25 24.81 -5.56
CA GLU A 357 -17.04 24.06 -6.80
C GLU A 357 -18.03 22.91 -6.94
N VAL A 358 -18.20 22.11 -5.88
CA VAL A 358 -19.11 20.95 -5.89
C VAL A 358 -20.55 21.38 -6.15
N LEU A 359 -21.02 22.43 -5.47
CA LEU A 359 -22.39 22.95 -5.65
C LEU A 359 -22.62 23.52 -7.05
N GLN A 360 -21.58 24.12 -7.67
CA GLN A 360 -21.67 24.67 -9.02
C GLN A 360 -21.62 23.59 -10.10
N VAL A 361 -20.79 22.58 -9.93
CA VAL A 361 -20.48 21.56 -10.96
C VAL A 361 -21.38 20.34 -10.84
N CYS A 362 -21.68 19.91 -9.61
CA CYS A 362 -22.43 18.69 -9.35
C CYS A 362 -23.91 19.03 -9.07
N GLY A 363 -24.81 18.45 -9.84
CA GLY A 363 -26.26 18.49 -9.55
C GLY A 363 -26.65 17.61 -8.36
N LYS A 364 -27.93 17.27 -8.27
CA LYS A 364 -28.44 16.33 -7.24
C LYS A 364 -27.86 14.92 -7.39
N GLU A 365 -27.66 14.48 -8.64
CA GLU A 365 -27.04 13.20 -8.96
C GLU A 365 -25.61 13.44 -9.47
N LEU A 366 -24.67 12.69 -8.92
CA LEU A 366 -23.26 12.79 -9.33
C LEU A 366 -23.04 11.97 -10.60
N GLU A 367 -22.86 12.67 -11.71
CA GLU A 367 -22.47 12.08 -12.97
C GLU A 367 -20.95 12.03 -13.12
N PHE A 368 -20.48 11.07 -13.89
CA PHE A 368 -19.04 10.90 -14.14
C PHE A 368 -18.39 12.15 -14.75
N GLU A 369 -19.08 12.80 -15.67
CA GLU A 369 -18.64 14.02 -16.33
C GLU A 369 -18.45 15.17 -15.33
N ALA A 370 -19.41 15.37 -14.43
CA ALA A 370 -19.33 16.37 -13.37
C ALA A 370 -18.12 16.10 -12.44
N ILE A 371 -17.94 14.84 -12.01
CA ILE A 371 -16.81 14.43 -11.17
C ILE A 371 -15.45 14.72 -11.84
N ASN A 372 -15.34 14.58 -13.16
CA ASN A 372 -14.10 14.88 -13.87
C ASN A 372 -13.81 16.39 -13.95
N HIS A 373 -14.83 17.24 -13.89
CA HIS A 373 -14.68 18.70 -13.90
C HIS A 373 -14.31 19.31 -12.54
N LEU A 374 -14.31 18.54 -11.45
CA LEU A 374 -13.90 18.98 -10.12
C LEU A 374 -12.39 19.25 -10.07
N LYS A 375 -11.96 20.46 -10.34
CA LYS A 375 -10.55 20.89 -10.37
C LYS A 375 -10.00 21.15 -8.96
N ILE A 376 -10.73 21.92 -8.13
CA ILE A 376 -10.32 22.26 -6.77
C ILE A 376 -10.24 21.00 -5.91
N VAL A 377 -11.28 20.15 -5.97
CA VAL A 377 -11.27 18.84 -5.29
C VAL A 377 -10.08 17.99 -5.75
N THR A 378 -9.75 18.01 -7.04
CA THR A 378 -8.60 17.26 -7.58
C THR A 378 -7.27 17.79 -7.04
N MET A 379 -7.08 19.10 -6.98
CA MET A 379 -5.88 19.73 -6.41
C MET A 379 -5.72 19.39 -4.93
N ILE A 380 -6.81 19.45 -4.16
CA ILE A 380 -6.84 19.06 -2.74
C ILE A 380 -6.39 17.62 -2.56
N LEU A 381 -6.98 16.69 -3.30
CA LEU A 381 -6.63 15.26 -3.21
C LEU A 381 -5.16 14.98 -3.56
N TYR A 382 -4.62 15.65 -4.58
CA TYR A 382 -3.20 15.51 -4.91
C TYR A 382 -2.28 16.09 -3.85
N GLU A 383 -2.62 17.25 -3.26
CA GLU A 383 -1.80 17.83 -2.20
C GLU A 383 -1.86 17.00 -0.91
N VAL A 384 -3.02 16.43 -0.59
CA VAL A 384 -3.14 15.45 0.51
C VAL A 384 -2.31 14.20 0.22
N LEU A 385 -2.33 13.67 -1.00
CA LEU A 385 -1.48 12.54 -1.40
C LEU A 385 0.02 12.86 -1.31
N ARG A 386 0.40 14.13 -1.48
CA ARG A 386 1.77 14.59 -1.27
C ARG A 386 2.13 14.60 0.21
N LEU A 387 1.35 15.30 1.03
CA LEU A 387 1.64 15.48 2.45
C LEU A 387 1.41 14.20 3.27
N TYR A 388 0.37 13.42 2.93
CA TYR A 388 -0.07 12.23 3.65
C TYR A 388 -0.23 11.03 2.72
N PRO A 389 0.84 10.58 2.03
CA PRO A 389 0.72 9.45 1.10
C PRO A 389 0.34 8.18 1.86
N PRO A 390 -0.71 7.44 1.44
CA PRO A 390 -1.08 6.16 2.07
C PRO A 390 0.08 5.17 2.12
N VAL A 391 0.94 5.17 1.08
CA VAL A 391 2.16 4.37 1.01
C VAL A 391 3.37 5.28 1.14
N ILE A 392 4.10 5.17 2.24
CA ILE A 392 5.21 6.09 2.58
C ILE A 392 6.53 5.76 1.88
N ALA A 393 6.70 4.53 1.40
CA ALA A 393 7.89 4.09 0.69
C ALA A 393 7.61 2.89 -0.22
N ILE A 394 8.38 2.77 -1.30
CA ILE A 394 8.39 1.59 -2.18
C ILE A 394 9.66 0.79 -1.91
N TYR A 395 9.52 -0.54 -1.85
CA TYR A 395 10.63 -1.44 -1.61
C TYR A 395 10.92 -2.28 -2.84
N GLN A 396 12.20 -2.35 -3.23
CA GLN A 396 12.70 -3.17 -4.32
C GLN A 396 13.93 -3.99 -3.86
N HIS A 397 14.37 -4.90 -4.69
CA HIS A 397 15.51 -5.79 -4.43
C HIS A 397 16.24 -6.09 -5.73
N THR A 398 17.56 -6.08 -5.70
CA THR A 398 18.38 -6.46 -6.86
C THR A 398 18.54 -7.97 -6.93
N ASN A 399 17.98 -8.61 -7.95
CA ASN A 399 18.18 -10.05 -8.21
C ASN A 399 19.47 -10.33 -8.98
N LYS A 400 19.99 -9.33 -9.69
CA LYS A 400 21.26 -9.29 -10.39
C LYS A 400 21.96 -7.97 -10.09
N GLU A 401 23.24 -7.88 -10.40
CA GLU A 401 23.92 -6.59 -10.37
C GLU A 401 23.21 -5.62 -11.33
N ALA A 402 22.96 -4.42 -10.84
CA ALA A 402 22.21 -3.39 -11.55
C ALA A 402 22.98 -2.06 -11.50
N GLN A 403 22.97 -1.32 -12.61
CA GLN A 403 23.44 0.05 -12.65
C GLN A 403 22.24 0.98 -12.40
N ILE A 404 22.38 1.94 -11.50
CA ILE A 404 21.43 3.01 -11.25
C ILE A 404 22.22 4.32 -11.41
N LYS A 405 22.05 5.00 -12.54
CA LYS A 405 22.95 6.09 -12.95
C LYS A 405 24.43 5.65 -12.82
N GLU A 406 25.18 6.30 -11.96
CA GLU A 406 26.62 6.06 -11.76
C GLU A 406 26.92 5.00 -10.68
N ILE A 407 25.88 4.48 -10.02
CA ILE A 407 26.02 3.54 -8.91
C ILE A 407 25.81 2.11 -9.38
N SER A 408 26.83 1.25 -9.19
CA SER A 408 26.71 -0.19 -9.36
C SER A 408 26.19 -0.82 -8.06
N VAL A 409 25.00 -1.41 -8.11
CA VAL A 409 24.36 -2.07 -6.99
C VAL A 409 24.46 -3.57 -7.16
N PRO A 410 25.17 -4.28 -6.26
CA PRO A 410 25.33 -5.73 -6.37
C PRO A 410 24.02 -6.48 -6.16
N ALA A 411 23.96 -7.72 -6.64
CA ALA A 411 22.83 -8.60 -6.36
C ALA A 411 22.62 -8.83 -4.87
N GLY A 412 21.36 -8.86 -4.43
CA GLY A 412 20.99 -9.13 -3.05
C GLY A 412 20.93 -7.90 -2.15
N VAL A 413 20.87 -6.71 -2.73
CA VAL A 413 20.64 -5.44 -2.01
C VAL A 413 19.16 -5.09 -2.07
N ASP A 414 18.58 -4.77 -0.91
CA ASP A 414 17.25 -4.18 -0.82
C ASP A 414 17.34 -2.68 -1.13
N LEU A 415 16.31 -2.12 -1.79
CA LEU A 415 16.19 -0.69 -2.07
C LEU A 415 14.97 -0.14 -1.32
N THR A 416 15.12 1.04 -0.74
CA THR A 416 14.02 1.84 -0.20
C THR A 416 13.92 3.14 -0.97
N LEU A 417 12.76 3.38 -1.57
CA LEU A 417 12.41 4.59 -2.30
C LEU A 417 11.42 5.36 -1.41
N PRO A 418 11.89 6.35 -0.63
CA PRO A 418 11.12 6.95 0.46
C PRO A 418 10.19 8.05 -0.05
N ILE A 419 8.99 7.70 -0.50
CA ILE A 419 7.99 8.62 -1.06
C ILE A 419 7.72 9.78 -0.10
N LEU A 420 7.50 9.49 1.18
CA LEU A 420 7.20 10.52 2.17
C LEU A 420 8.32 11.55 2.28
N LEU A 421 9.58 11.12 2.31
CA LEU A 421 10.71 12.05 2.40
C LEU A 421 10.88 12.88 1.11
N VAL A 422 10.65 12.27 -0.06
CA VAL A 422 10.66 12.98 -1.34
C VAL A 422 9.56 14.03 -1.40
N ASN A 423 8.37 13.69 -0.93
CA ASN A 423 7.21 14.58 -0.92
C ASN A 423 7.36 15.80 0.02
N HIS A 424 8.23 15.69 1.03
CA HIS A 424 8.49 16.75 2.02
C HIS A 424 9.88 17.42 1.84
N ASP A 425 10.57 17.14 0.73
CA ASP A 425 11.89 17.71 0.45
C ASP A 425 11.81 19.16 -0.05
N PRO A 426 12.29 20.17 0.70
CA PRO A 426 12.27 21.58 0.27
C PRO A 426 13.05 21.80 -1.03
N GLY A 427 14.07 21.00 -1.31
CA GLY A 427 14.82 21.04 -2.57
C GLY A 427 13.95 20.79 -3.80
N LEU A 428 12.93 19.92 -3.65
CA LEU A 428 12.00 19.53 -4.71
C LEU A 428 10.71 20.37 -4.73
N TRP A 429 10.16 20.70 -3.55
CA TRP A 429 8.84 21.32 -3.43
C TRP A 429 8.87 22.80 -3.03
N GLY A 430 10.05 23.36 -2.69
CA GLY A 430 10.20 24.72 -2.20
C GLY A 430 10.21 24.80 -0.67
N GLU A 431 10.54 25.98 -0.14
CA GLU A 431 10.62 26.23 1.31
C GLU A 431 9.28 25.98 2.02
N ASP A 432 8.18 26.06 1.27
CA ASP A 432 6.81 25.80 1.70
C ASP A 432 6.39 24.33 1.52
N ALA A 433 7.35 23.39 1.43
CA ALA A 433 7.09 21.96 1.27
C ALA A 433 6.20 21.34 2.38
N GLU A 434 6.23 21.94 3.58
CA GLU A 434 5.41 21.52 4.72
C GLU A 434 4.06 22.27 4.82
N GLU A 435 3.72 23.11 3.85
CA GLU A 435 2.46 23.83 3.81
C GLU A 435 1.45 23.13 2.89
N PHE A 436 0.17 23.21 3.26
CA PHE A 436 -0.92 22.73 2.42
C PHE A 436 -1.26 23.77 1.36
N LYS A 437 -0.82 23.55 0.13
CA LYS A 437 -1.01 24.44 -1.02
C LYS A 437 -1.52 23.68 -2.24
N PRO A 438 -2.81 23.40 -2.34
CA PRO A 438 -3.40 22.70 -3.48
C PRO A 438 -3.11 23.34 -4.84
N GLU A 439 -2.90 24.65 -4.90
CA GLU A 439 -2.56 25.41 -6.11
C GLU A 439 -1.30 24.89 -6.83
N ARG A 440 -0.40 24.19 -6.14
CA ARG A 440 0.75 23.51 -6.75
C ARG A 440 0.30 22.63 -7.92
N PHE A 441 -0.86 22.01 -7.78
CA PHE A 441 -1.41 21.08 -8.77
C PHE A 441 -2.33 21.73 -9.81
N SER A 442 -2.42 23.08 -9.85
CA SER A 442 -3.29 23.81 -10.79
C SER A 442 -2.98 23.54 -12.27
N GLN A 443 -1.72 23.25 -12.59
CA GLN A 443 -1.27 22.90 -13.94
C GLN A 443 -0.97 21.40 -14.10
N GLY A 444 -1.44 20.56 -13.17
CA GLY A 444 -1.24 19.12 -13.16
C GLY A 444 0.02 18.68 -12.42
N VAL A 445 0.12 17.36 -12.21
CA VAL A 445 1.16 16.72 -11.39
C VAL A 445 2.58 17.02 -11.88
N SER A 446 2.82 17.02 -13.21
CA SER A 446 4.15 17.22 -13.78
C SER A 446 4.73 18.63 -13.60
N LYS A 447 3.91 19.60 -13.20
CA LYS A 447 4.33 20.99 -12.99
C LYS A 447 4.19 21.44 -11.53
N ALA A 448 3.83 20.53 -10.64
CA ALA A 448 3.56 20.82 -9.24
C ALA A 448 4.84 21.02 -8.41
N SER A 449 5.98 20.52 -8.86
CA SER A 449 7.27 20.58 -8.18
C SER A 449 8.37 21.07 -9.12
N LYS A 450 9.52 21.40 -8.57
CA LYS A 450 10.71 21.80 -9.35
C LYS A 450 11.22 20.66 -10.25
N ASP A 451 11.02 19.42 -9.83
CA ASP A 451 11.35 18.22 -10.57
C ASP A 451 10.05 17.50 -10.99
N GLN A 452 9.84 17.33 -12.31
CA GLN A 452 8.64 16.70 -12.86
C GLN A 452 8.39 15.27 -12.33
N LEU A 453 9.41 14.63 -11.79
CA LEU A 453 9.37 13.26 -11.29
C LEU A 453 9.16 13.16 -9.78
N ALA A 454 8.99 14.26 -9.04
CA ALA A 454 8.94 14.25 -7.58
C ALA A 454 7.67 13.63 -6.97
N PHE A 455 6.65 13.24 -7.76
CA PHE A 455 5.36 12.75 -7.27
C PHE A 455 5.13 11.26 -7.56
N PHE A 456 5.35 10.41 -6.54
CA PHE A 456 5.24 8.95 -6.64
C PHE A 456 4.06 8.33 -5.87
N ALA A 457 3.02 9.10 -5.52
CA ALA A 457 1.91 8.60 -4.70
C ALA A 457 1.23 7.32 -5.25
N PHE A 458 1.26 7.14 -6.58
CA PHE A 458 0.76 5.94 -7.26
C PHE A 458 1.88 5.08 -7.87
N SER A 459 3.12 5.24 -7.41
CA SER A 459 4.31 4.63 -8.01
C SER A 459 4.56 5.10 -9.46
N TRP A 460 5.46 4.43 -10.18
CA TRP A 460 5.87 4.76 -11.55
C TRP A 460 6.13 3.51 -12.38
N GLY A 461 6.16 3.67 -13.71
CA GLY A 461 6.54 2.62 -14.64
C GLY A 461 5.51 1.49 -14.78
N PRO A 462 5.92 0.30 -15.22
CA PRO A 462 5.01 -0.81 -15.50
C PRO A 462 4.18 -1.26 -14.30
N ARG A 463 4.71 -1.07 -13.08
CA ARG A 463 4.07 -1.45 -11.82
C ARG A 463 3.34 -0.31 -11.13
N ALA A 464 3.11 0.80 -11.83
CA ALA A 464 2.27 1.89 -11.33
C ALA A 464 0.89 1.35 -10.90
N CYS A 465 0.28 2.01 -9.92
CA CYS A 465 -0.99 1.58 -9.32
C CYS A 465 -2.06 1.37 -10.39
N ILE A 466 -2.62 0.16 -10.44
CA ILE A 466 -3.71 -0.16 -11.38
C ILE A 466 -5.00 0.56 -11.01
N GLY A 467 -5.22 0.79 -9.70
CA GLY A 467 -6.40 1.43 -9.15
C GLY A 467 -6.33 2.96 -9.05
N LYS A 468 -5.34 3.64 -9.66
CA LYS A 468 -5.19 5.10 -9.56
C LYS A 468 -6.48 5.85 -9.89
N ASN A 469 -7.05 5.59 -11.06
CA ASN A 469 -8.27 6.28 -11.50
C ASN A 469 -9.48 5.86 -10.65
N PHE A 470 -9.58 4.59 -10.28
CA PHE A 470 -10.59 4.08 -9.35
C PHE A 470 -10.57 4.87 -8.03
N ALA A 471 -9.42 4.93 -7.36
CA ALA A 471 -9.26 5.60 -6.08
C ALA A 471 -9.55 7.12 -6.17
N MET A 472 -9.12 7.77 -7.26
CA MET A 472 -9.39 9.20 -7.47
C MET A 472 -10.87 9.50 -7.73
N ILE A 473 -11.56 8.65 -8.50
CA ILE A 473 -13.01 8.80 -8.73
C ILE A 473 -13.79 8.55 -7.44
N GLU A 474 -13.48 7.46 -6.73
CA GLU A 474 -14.08 7.13 -5.43
C GLU A 474 -13.90 8.28 -4.43
N ALA A 475 -12.67 8.80 -4.30
CA ALA A 475 -12.38 9.90 -3.38
C ALA A 475 -13.11 11.20 -3.77
N LYS A 476 -13.21 11.52 -5.05
CA LYS A 476 -13.96 12.68 -5.53
C LYS A 476 -15.45 12.56 -5.24
N VAL A 477 -16.06 11.40 -5.52
CA VAL A 477 -17.48 11.14 -5.23
C VAL A 477 -17.74 11.28 -3.75
N ALA A 478 -16.93 10.63 -2.90
CA ALA A 478 -17.11 10.66 -1.45
C ALA A 478 -16.96 12.08 -0.90
N LEU A 479 -15.90 12.79 -1.29
CA LEU A 479 -15.67 14.16 -0.82
C LEU A 479 -16.75 15.13 -1.31
N ALA A 480 -17.18 15.04 -2.58
CA ALA A 480 -18.24 15.86 -3.13
C ALA A 480 -19.55 15.68 -2.34
N MET A 481 -19.97 14.43 -2.11
CA MET A 481 -21.18 14.13 -1.34
C MET A 481 -21.09 14.59 0.12
N ILE A 482 -19.93 14.45 0.77
CA ILE A 482 -19.75 14.95 2.14
C ILE A 482 -19.88 16.47 2.16
N LEU A 483 -19.24 17.19 1.24
CA LEU A 483 -19.28 18.66 1.16
C LEU A 483 -20.65 19.22 0.78
N GLN A 484 -21.50 18.46 0.07
CA GLN A 484 -22.88 18.85 -0.22
C GLN A 484 -23.79 18.84 1.03
N HIS A 485 -23.45 18.06 2.04
CA HIS A 485 -24.34 17.82 3.17
C HIS A 485 -23.80 18.32 4.51
N PHE A 486 -22.47 18.49 4.62
CA PHE A 486 -21.84 18.83 5.88
C PHE A 486 -20.73 19.87 5.72
N SER A 487 -20.63 20.76 6.71
CA SER A 487 -19.39 21.41 7.08
C SER A 487 -18.79 20.72 8.29
N PHE A 488 -17.49 20.78 8.44
CA PHE A 488 -16.81 20.08 9.53
C PHE A 488 -15.57 20.81 10.01
N LYS A 489 -15.25 20.61 11.28
CA LYS A 489 -14.03 21.13 11.93
C LYS A 489 -13.42 20.06 12.81
N LEU A 490 -12.12 20.17 13.13
CA LEU A 490 -11.51 19.24 14.07
C LEU A 490 -12.17 19.34 15.44
N SER A 491 -12.38 18.18 16.06
CA SER A 491 -12.80 18.14 17.46
C SER A 491 -11.65 18.55 18.38
N PRO A 492 -11.93 19.21 19.52
CA PRO A 492 -10.93 19.41 20.58
C PRO A 492 -10.36 18.09 21.12
N SER A 493 -11.06 16.96 20.95
CA SER A 493 -10.59 15.63 21.34
C SER A 493 -9.60 15.01 20.32
N TYR A 494 -9.45 15.59 19.11
CA TYR A 494 -8.54 15.07 18.10
C TYR A 494 -7.09 15.20 18.54
N SER A 495 -6.35 14.09 18.42
CA SER A 495 -4.92 14.04 18.71
C SER A 495 -4.14 13.73 17.44
N HIS A 496 -3.32 14.68 16.98
CA HIS A 496 -2.58 14.53 15.72
C HIS A 496 -1.43 13.54 15.86
N ALA A 497 -1.65 12.34 15.36
CA ALA A 497 -0.75 11.21 15.56
C ALA A 497 -0.70 10.31 14.31
N PRO A 498 -0.14 10.81 13.18
CA PRO A 498 0.05 9.97 12.00
C PRO A 498 1.05 8.84 12.29
N TYR A 499 0.71 7.61 11.90
CA TYR A 499 1.59 6.45 12.04
C TYR A 499 1.33 5.45 10.90
N THR A 500 2.25 4.52 10.68
CA THR A 500 2.16 3.56 9.58
C THR A 500 1.97 2.14 10.10
N VAL A 501 0.86 1.51 9.73
CA VAL A 501 0.62 0.08 9.94
C VAL A 501 0.86 -0.68 8.63
N MET A 502 -0.01 -0.53 7.65
CA MET A 502 0.21 -0.87 6.23
C MET A 502 0.15 0.38 5.38
N THR A 503 -0.75 1.26 5.75
CA THR A 503 -0.95 2.60 5.21
C THR A 503 -0.74 3.63 6.30
N LEU A 504 -0.53 4.87 5.90
CA LEU A 504 -0.49 6.02 6.80
C LEU A 504 -1.90 6.27 7.36
N GLN A 505 -2.08 6.21 8.66
CA GLN A 505 -3.37 6.33 9.31
C GLN A 505 -3.27 7.09 10.64
N PRO A 506 -4.39 7.63 11.19
CA PRO A 506 -4.40 8.30 12.49
C PRO A 506 -4.38 7.25 13.61
N GLN A 507 -3.41 7.35 14.53
CA GLN A 507 -3.22 6.39 15.62
C GLN A 507 -4.36 6.39 16.64
N HIS A 508 -4.97 7.56 16.86
CA HIS A 508 -6.01 7.78 17.88
C HIS A 508 -7.37 8.11 17.29
N GLY A 509 -7.60 7.71 16.01
CA GLY A 509 -8.82 8.07 15.28
C GLY A 509 -8.75 9.48 14.70
N ALA A 510 -9.84 9.87 14.04
CA ALA A 510 -9.99 11.16 13.34
C ALA A 510 -11.29 11.83 13.76
N GLN A 511 -11.31 12.38 14.99
CA GLN A 511 -12.49 13.01 15.57
C GLN A 511 -12.73 14.38 14.94
N ILE A 512 -13.90 14.56 14.34
CA ILE A 512 -14.39 15.82 13.78
C ILE A 512 -15.76 16.15 14.34
N ILE A 513 -16.10 17.43 14.31
CA ILE A 513 -17.44 17.92 14.59
C ILE A 513 -18.10 18.22 13.24
N LEU A 514 -19.17 17.51 12.95
CA LEU A 514 -20.02 17.71 11.77
C LEU A 514 -21.11 18.73 12.06
N HIS A 515 -21.38 19.62 11.12
CA HIS A 515 -22.54 20.49 11.06
C HIS A 515 -23.28 20.19 9.76
N GLN A 516 -24.56 19.88 9.86
CA GLN A 516 -25.42 19.69 8.69
C GLN A 516 -25.72 21.05 8.07
N ILE A 517 -25.69 21.12 6.73
CA ILE A 517 -26.00 22.31 5.92
C ILE A 517 -27.28 22.07 5.11
#